data_f6edfdf67ba967a24828f56b84940471
#
_entry.id   f6edfdf67ba967a24828f56b84940471
#
_cell.length_a   1.000
_cell.length_b   1.000
_cell.length_c   1.000
_cell.angle_alpha   90.00
_cell.angle_beta   90.00
_cell.angle_gamma   90.00
#
_symmetry.space_group_name_H-M   'P 1'
#
loop_
_entity.id
_entity.type
_entity.pdbx_description
1 polymer ?
#
loop_
_entity_poly.entity_id
_entity_poly.type
_entity_poly.pdbx_seq_one_letter_code
_entity_poly.pdbx_strand_id
1 'polypeptide(L)'
;AEGLKAEELSSLTFFDPDIPRITAIRRGLRRLQTAPRGITSLPFLSAAEIDLLVTDAQLASYRTATPEIEHLGRRVHQDFDVCFPAPRTGAFAALADCLETCLHSANAETDFLPQGIKLNDFAIQRYPAGSRGIGIHRDGRRYHGLVIIITLAGGSRLASCSDRAGRGKRRIDDRPGRIVLLTATGFDGRDDESVRPLHTVDQVTEGRLSLGFRYEPKAT
;
A
#
# COMPACT_ATOMS: atom_id res chain seq x y z
N ALA A 1 17.41 25.86 -24.53
CA ALA A 1 16.20 25.27 -24.00
C ALA A 1 15.48 24.61 -25.19
N GLU A 2 15.85 23.38 -25.51
CA GLU A 2 15.18 22.57 -26.52
C GLU A 2 14.01 21.87 -25.86
N GLY A 3 12.79 22.28 -26.28
CA GLY A 3 11.58 21.58 -25.88
C GLY A 3 11.57 20.19 -26.53
N LEU A 4 11.42 19.16 -25.71
CA LEU A 4 11.12 17.80 -26.14
C LEU A 4 9.96 17.84 -27.13
N LYS A 5 10.14 17.24 -28.31
CA LYS A 5 9.11 17.21 -29.35
C LYS A 5 7.88 16.43 -28.85
N ALA A 6 6.68 16.89 -29.21
CA ALA A 6 5.41 16.26 -28.81
C ALA A 6 5.31 14.76 -29.17
N GLU A 7 6.11 14.27 -30.12
CA GLU A 7 6.20 12.86 -30.49
C GLU A 7 6.94 11.99 -29.45
N GLU A 8 7.87 12.55 -28.66
CA GLU A 8 8.54 11.81 -27.57
C GLU A 8 7.66 11.64 -26.33
N LEU A 9 6.69 12.54 -26.11
CA LEU A 9 5.70 12.44 -25.03
C LEU A 9 4.63 11.37 -25.31
N SER A 10 4.40 10.98 -26.55
CA SER A 10 3.37 9.99 -26.92
C SER A 10 3.81 8.52 -26.69
N SER A 11 5.07 8.28 -26.32
CA SER A 11 5.61 6.93 -26.06
C SER A 11 5.79 6.61 -24.55
N LEU A 12 5.51 7.55 -23.65
CA LEU A 12 5.57 7.30 -22.22
C LEU A 12 4.28 6.59 -21.77
N THR A 13 4.33 5.27 -21.71
CA THR A 13 3.28 4.46 -21.06
C THR A 13 3.48 4.53 -19.56
N PHE A 14 2.52 5.15 -18.85
CA PHE A 14 2.48 5.15 -17.39
C PHE A 14 1.78 3.89 -16.88
N PHE A 15 2.23 3.38 -15.75
CA PHE A 15 1.65 2.21 -15.09
C PHE A 15 1.60 0.96 -16.00
N ASP A 16 2.64 0.75 -16.80
CA ASP A 16 2.75 -0.42 -17.67
C ASP A 16 3.15 -1.65 -16.81
N PRO A 17 2.42 -2.77 -16.87
CA PRO A 17 2.79 -4.02 -16.20
C PRO A 17 3.91 -4.75 -16.96
N ASP A 18 5.05 -4.11 -17.09
CA ASP A 18 6.22 -4.61 -17.79
C ASP A 18 6.94 -5.77 -17.06
N ILE A 19 7.86 -6.43 -17.74
CA ILE A 19 8.64 -7.54 -17.18
C ILE A 19 9.42 -7.15 -15.92
N PRO A 20 10.08 -5.97 -15.83
CA PRO A 20 10.71 -5.52 -14.60
C PRO A 20 9.78 -5.44 -13.41
N ARG A 21 8.57 -4.90 -13.57
CA ARG A 21 7.55 -4.80 -12.51
C ARG A 21 7.03 -6.16 -12.09
N ILE A 22 6.68 -7.02 -13.03
CA ILE A 22 6.27 -8.40 -12.76
C ILE A 22 7.37 -9.15 -11.99
N THR A 23 8.62 -9.01 -12.42
CA THR A 23 9.77 -9.62 -11.74
C THR A 23 9.97 -9.06 -10.33
N ALA A 24 9.80 -7.75 -10.13
CA ALA A 24 9.88 -7.13 -8.81
C ALA A 24 8.79 -7.68 -7.87
N ILE A 25 7.54 -7.75 -8.32
CA ILE A 25 6.44 -8.34 -7.55
C ILE A 25 6.74 -9.80 -7.20
N ARG A 26 7.15 -10.62 -8.16
CA ARG A 26 7.49 -12.03 -7.92
C ARG A 26 8.59 -12.19 -6.86
N ARG A 27 9.64 -11.38 -6.92
CA ARG A 27 10.68 -11.36 -5.88
C ARG A 27 10.12 -10.92 -4.54
N GLY A 28 9.22 -9.94 -4.52
CA GLY A 28 8.51 -9.48 -3.33
C GLY A 28 7.71 -10.61 -2.68
N LEU A 29 6.91 -11.34 -3.45
CA LEU A 29 6.12 -12.48 -2.96
C LEU A 29 7.02 -13.57 -2.35
N ARG A 30 8.11 -13.94 -3.01
CA ARG A 30 9.08 -14.91 -2.46
C ARG A 30 9.75 -14.42 -1.17
N ARG A 31 10.07 -13.12 -1.07
CA ARG A 31 10.58 -12.53 0.17
C ARG A 31 9.56 -12.59 1.30
N LEU A 32 8.29 -12.31 1.00
CA LEU A 32 7.22 -12.35 1.99
C LEU A 32 7.03 -13.75 2.59
N GLN A 33 7.20 -14.80 1.80
CA GLN A 33 7.09 -16.19 2.27
C GLN A 33 8.07 -16.49 3.42
N THR A 34 9.27 -15.94 3.36
CA THR A 34 10.33 -16.18 4.35
C THR A 34 10.55 -15.00 5.31
N ALA A 35 9.89 -13.86 5.08
CA ALA A 35 10.06 -12.67 5.92
C ALA A 35 9.48 -12.89 7.32
N PRO A 36 10.26 -12.76 8.40
CA PRO A 36 9.78 -13.02 9.76
C PRO A 36 8.59 -12.14 10.18
N ARG A 37 8.39 -11.02 9.51
CA ARG A 37 7.32 -10.06 9.81
C ARG A 37 6.29 -9.90 8.70
N GLY A 38 6.38 -10.69 7.62
CA GLY A 38 5.43 -10.61 6.52
C GLY A 38 5.39 -9.25 5.81
N ILE A 39 6.51 -8.53 5.75
CA ILE A 39 6.61 -7.19 5.13
C ILE A 39 7.81 -7.14 4.21
N THR A 40 7.63 -6.60 3.02
CA THR A 40 8.72 -6.28 2.08
C THR A 40 8.45 -4.96 1.37
N SER A 41 9.50 -4.31 0.93
CA SER A 41 9.46 -3.07 0.15
C SER A 41 10.25 -3.24 -1.13
N LEU A 42 9.72 -2.70 -2.23
CA LEU A 42 10.39 -2.78 -3.53
C LEU A 42 10.16 -1.51 -4.35
N PRO A 43 11.13 -1.13 -5.23
CA PRO A 43 10.93 -0.06 -6.20
C PRO A 43 9.84 -0.45 -7.18
N PHE A 44 8.98 0.50 -7.56
CA PHE A 44 7.87 0.20 -8.47
C PHE A 44 7.43 1.38 -9.34
N LEU A 45 7.40 2.60 -8.80
CA LEU A 45 6.88 3.78 -9.48
C LEU A 45 7.99 4.74 -9.90
N SER A 46 7.84 5.35 -11.06
CA SER A 46 8.64 6.48 -11.51
C SER A 46 8.21 7.79 -10.84
N ALA A 47 9.06 8.81 -10.88
CA ALA A 47 8.72 10.15 -10.37
C ALA A 47 7.49 10.74 -11.11
N ALA A 48 7.40 10.57 -12.41
CA ALA A 48 6.26 11.07 -13.19
C ALA A 48 4.94 10.37 -12.83
N GLU A 49 4.97 9.07 -12.54
CA GLU A 49 3.80 8.33 -12.06
C GLU A 49 3.36 8.79 -10.68
N ILE A 50 4.32 9.10 -9.80
CA ILE A 50 4.01 9.67 -8.47
C ILE A 50 3.33 11.04 -8.63
N ASP A 51 3.83 11.90 -9.51
CA ASP A 51 3.25 13.23 -9.75
C ASP A 51 1.80 13.14 -10.24
N LEU A 52 1.48 12.19 -11.13
CA LEU A 52 0.11 11.92 -11.56
C LEU A 52 -0.78 11.49 -10.38
N LEU A 53 -0.30 10.57 -9.54
CA LEU A 53 -1.04 10.09 -8.37
C LEU A 53 -1.25 11.20 -7.33
N VAL A 54 -0.25 12.05 -7.09
CA VAL A 54 -0.36 13.21 -6.20
C VAL A 54 -1.40 14.18 -6.73
N THR A 55 -1.40 14.46 -8.04
CA THR A 55 -2.38 15.35 -8.68
C THR A 55 -3.79 14.83 -8.47
N ASP A 56 -4.05 13.56 -8.75
CA ASP A 56 -5.38 12.95 -8.55
C ASP A 56 -5.77 12.93 -7.06
N ALA A 57 -4.82 12.69 -6.15
CA ALA A 57 -5.07 12.71 -4.72
C ALA A 57 -5.44 14.11 -4.18
N GLN A 58 -4.93 15.19 -4.78
CA GLN A 58 -5.31 16.56 -4.42
C GLN A 58 -6.77 16.87 -4.78
N LEU A 59 -7.33 16.19 -5.77
CA LEU A 59 -8.71 16.35 -6.21
C LEU A 59 -9.69 15.47 -5.43
N ALA A 60 -9.21 14.55 -4.60
CA ALA A 60 -10.03 13.62 -3.85
C ALA A 60 -10.80 14.33 -2.71
N SER A 61 -11.95 13.78 -2.36
CA SER A 61 -12.75 14.25 -1.22
C SER A 61 -12.34 13.53 0.06
N TYR A 62 -11.92 14.29 1.05
CA TYR A 62 -11.46 13.77 2.34
C TYR A 62 -12.45 14.07 3.46
N ARG A 63 -12.49 13.19 4.44
CA ARG A 63 -13.11 13.41 5.75
C ARG A 63 -12.11 13.09 6.83
N THR A 64 -12.26 13.69 8.00
CA THR A 64 -11.45 13.35 9.16
C THR A 64 -11.76 11.91 9.58
N ALA A 65 -10.72 11.11 9.81
CA ALA A 65 -10.88 9.77 10.35
C ALA A 65 -11.40 9.83 11.79
N THR A 66 -12.10 8.79 12.21
CA THR A 66 -12.53 8.64 13.62
C THR A 66 -11.29 8.62 14.51
N PRO A 67 -11.15 9.54 15.50
CA PRO A 67 -9.91 9.71 16.27
C PRO A 67 -9.43 8.46 17.00
N GLU A 68 -10.37 7.64 17.47
CA GLU A 68 -10.11 6.33 18.05
C GLU A 68 -11.09 5.31 17.51
N ILE A 69 -10.58 4.17 17.11
CA ILE A 69 -11.39 3.02 16.72
C ILE A 69 -11.10 1.84 17.64
N GLU A 70 -12.11 1.05 17.89
CA GLU A 70 -11.93 -0.26 18.49
C GLU A 70 -11.72 -1.27 17.39
N HIS A 71 -10.55 -1.90 17.40
CA HIS A 71 -10.18 -2.92 16.43
C HIS A 71 -9.72 -4.19 17.15
N LEU A 72 -10.49 -5.27 17.03
CA LEU A 72 -10.22 -6.55 17.69
C LEU A 72 -10.05 -6.41 19.23
N GLY A 73 -10.97 -5.68 19.87
CA GLY A 73 -10.95 -5.44 21.31
C GLY A 73 -9.84 -4.50 21.80
N ARG A 74 -9.27 -3.69 20.89
CA ARG A 74 -8.19 -2.75 21.21
C ARG A 74 -8.45 -1.40 20.61
N ARG A 75 -8.07 -0.35 21.33
CA ARG A 75 -8.14 1.02 20.83
C ARG A 75 -6.93 1.34 19.96
N VAL A 76 -7.20 1.91 18.79
CA VAL A 76 -6.21 2.41 17.84
C VAL A 76 -6.51 3.86 17.54
N HIS A 77 -5.56 4.76 17.84
CA HIS A 77 -5.72 6.17 17.48
C HIS A 77 -5.52 6.36 15.98
N GLN A 78 -6.25 7.31 15.43
CA GLN A 78 -6.16 7.75 14.03
C GLN A 78 -6.14 9.27 13.98
N ASP A 79 -5.10 9.84 13.40
CA ASP A 79 -4.91 11.28 13.30
C ASP A 79 -4.56 11.67 11.86
N PHE A 80 -5.55 11.51 10.96
CA PHE A 80 -5.44 11.78 9.54
C PHE A 80 -6.81 12.01 8.91
N ASP A 81 -6.80 12.60 7.73
CA ASP A 81 -7.95 12.64 6.83
C ASP A 81 -7.93 11.43 5.88
N VAL A 82 -9.09 10.94 5.51
CA VAL A 82 -9.24 9.76 4.66
C VAL A 82 -10.25 9.99 3.56
N CYS A 83 -9.92 9.56 2.36
CA CYS A 83 -10.86 9.31 1.27
C CYS A 83 -11.09 7.80 1.21
N PHE A 84 -12.28 7.36 1.65
CA PHE A 84 -12.66 5.95 1.66
C PHE A 84 -14.18 5.77 1.58
N PRO A 85 -14.70 4.89 0.72
CA PRO A 85 -13.97 4.23 -0.37
C PRO A 85 -13.46 5.25 -1.38
N ALA A 86 -12.19 5.15 -1.77
CA ALA A 86 -11.64 6.05 -2.76
C ALA A 86 -12.08 5.60 -4.17
N PRO A 87 -12.35 6.56 -5.09
CA PRO A 87 -12.74 6.21 -6.45
C PRO A 87 -11.55 5.62 -7.21
N ARG A 88 -11.76 4.49 -7.85
CA ARG A 88 -10.77 3.86 -8.73
C ARG A 88 -10.91 4.44 -10.14
N THR A 89 -10.46 5.67 -10.33
CA THR A 89 -10.50 6.44 -11.57
C THR A 89 -9.14 7.04 -11.90
N GLY A 90 -8.93 7.53 -13.12
CA GLY A 90 -7.70 8.23 -13.52
C GLY A 90 -6.42 7.41 -13.27
N ALA A 91 -5.42 8.07 -12.69
CA ALA A 91 -4.14 7.44 -12.36
C ALA A 91 -4.29 6.30 -11.34
N PHE A 92 -5.27 6.38 -10.43
CA PHE A 92 -5.54 5.31 -9.46
C PHE A 92 -6.06 4.04 -10.13
N ALA A 93 -6.92 4.16 -11.15
CA ALA A 93 -7.39 3.01 -11.92
C ALA A 93 -6.23 2.36 -12.68
N ALA A 94 -5.42 3.16 -13.37
CA ALA A 94 -4.27 2.69 -14.13
C ALA A 94 -3.25 1.96 -13.23
N LEU A 95 -2.96 2.52 -12.06
CA LEU A 95 -2.08 1.89 -11.08
C LEU A 95 -2.66 0.57 -10.57
N ALA A 96 -3.93 0.55 -10.20
CA ALA A 96 -4.57 -0.66 -9.68
C ALA A 96 -4.61 -1.77 -10.72
N ASP A 97 -4.90 -1.46 -11.99
CA ASP A 97 -4.88 -2.42 -13.10
C ASP A 97 -3.47 -2.96 -13.35
N CYS A 98 -2.45 -2.10 -13.30
CA CYS A 98 -1.04 -2.51 -13.39
C CYS A 98 -0.65 -3.45 -12.25
N LEU A 99 -0.98 -3.09 -11.01
CA LEU A 99 -0.70 -3.93 -9.84
C LEU A 99 -1.40 -5.28 -9.94
N GLU A 100 -2.69 -5.33 -10.30
CA GLU A 100 -3.43 -6.57 -10.46
C GLU A 100 -2.81 -7.46 -11.54
N THR A 101 -2.43 -6.90 -12.68
CA THR A 101 -1.78 -7.65 -13.76
C THR A 101 -0.44 -8.21 -13.31
N CYS A 102 0.38 -7.40 -12.62
CA CYS A 102 1.66 -7.86 -12.08
C CYS A 102 1.48 -8.95 -11.01
N LEU A 103 0.48 -8.80 -10.13
CA LEU A 103 0.17 -9.79 -9.09
C LEU A 103 -0.28 -11.11 -9.70
N HIS A 104 -1.20 -11.10 -10.67
CA HIS A 104 -1.67 -12.32 -11.34
C HIS A 104 -0.53 -13.04 -12.06
N SER A 105 0.30 -12.30 -12.81
CA SER A 105 1.45 -12.88 -13.53
C SER A 105 2.49 -13.46 -12.57
N ALA A 106 2.79 -12.77 -11.48
CA ALA A 106 3.73 -13.26 -10.48
C ALA A 106 3.18 -14.47 -9.71
N ASN A 107 1.87 -14.46 -9.40
CA ASN A 107 1.22 -15.53 -8.65
C ASN A 107 1.09 -16.84 -9.44
N ALA A 108 1.02 -16.77 -10.77
CA ALA A 108 1.04 -17.94 -11.62
C ALA A 108 2.30 -18.83 -11.41
N GLU A 109 3.40 -18.22 -10.92
CA GLU A 109 4.65 -18.92 -10.63
C GLU A 109 4.87 -19.20 -9.13
N THR A 110 4.19 -18.48 -8.23
CA THR A 110 4.41 -18.59 -6.78
C THR A 110 3.28 -19.29 -6.04
N ASP A 111 2.04 -19.10 -6.50
CA ASP A 111 0.81 -19.63 -5.88
C ASP A 111 0.63 -19.25 -4.39
N PHE A 112 1.15 -18.06 -4.01
CA PHE A 112 1.06 -17.57 -2.61
C PHE A 112 -0.18 -16.73 -2.35
N LEU A 113 -0.86 -16.25 -3.40
CA LEU A 113 -2.02 -15.39 -3.31
C LEU A 113 -3.30 -16.14 -3.64
N PRO A 114 -4.45 -15.75 -3.06
CA PRO A 114 -5.73 -16.25 -3.47
C PRO A 114 -5.94 -16.10 -4.98
N GLN A 115 -6.58 -17.08 -5.61
CA GLN A 115 -6.92 -17.02 -7.03
C GLN A 115 -7.86 -15.84 -7.30
N GLY A 116 -7.64 -15.13 -8.40
CA GLY A 116 -8.49 -14.01 -8.82
C GLY A 116 -8.42 -12.79 -7.88
N ILE A 117 -7.29 -12.59 -7.18
CA ILE A 117 -7.10 -11.43 -6.32
C ILE A 117 -7.40 -10.12 -7.08
N LYS A 118 -8.21 -9.25 -6.45
CA LYS A 118 -8.56 -7.92 -6.96
C LYS A 118 -8.33 -6.88 -5.87
N LEU A 119 -7.92 -5.68 -6.27
CA LEU A 119 -7.70 -4.57 -5.35
C LEU A 119 -8.99 -3.74 -5.25
N ASN A 120 -10.02 -4.32 -4.62
CA ASN A 120 -11.37 -3.78 -4.56
C ASN A 120 -11.66 -2.92 -3.31
N ASP A 121 -10.72 -2.83 -2.38
CA ASP A 121 -10.76 -1.90 -1.25
C ASP A 121 -9.59 -0.92 -1.41
N PHE A 122 -9.91 0.35 -1.61
CA PHE A 122 -8.94 1.41 -1.88
C PHE A 122 -9.20 2.63 -1.00
N ALA A 123 -8.14 3.11 -0.34
CA ALA A 123 -8.16 4.28 0.51
C ALA A 123 -7.01 5.23 0.19
N ILE A 124 -7.25 6.54 0.34
CA ILE A 124 -6.22 7.56 0.33
C ILE A 124 -6.19 8.18 1.73
N GLN A 125 -5.01 8.26 2.33
CA GLN A 125 -4.82 8.84 3.66
C GLN A 125 -3.90 10.06 3.57
N ARG A 126 -4.33 11.16 4.22
CA ARG A 126 -3.60 12.42 4.26
C ARG A 126 -3.37 12.82 5.71
N TYR A 127 -2.12 12.78 6.15
CA TYR A 127 -1.70 13.16 7.49
C TYR A 127 -1.16 14.59 7.47
N PRO A 128 -1.64 15.50 8.31
CA PRO A 128 -1.05 16.82 8.44
C PRO A 128 0.33 16.75 9.11
N ALA A 129 1.15 17.76 8.90
CA ALA A 129 2.41 17.90 9.65
C ALA A 129 2.13 17.97 11.16
N GLY A 130 2.93 17.24 11.96
CA GLY A 130 2.71 17.10 13.39
C GLY A 130 1.65 16.09 13.80
N SER A 131 1.04 15.38 12.86
CA SER A 131 0.10 14.30 13.14
C SER A 131 0.71 13.22 14.03
N ARG A 132 -0.10 12.65 14.93
CA ARG A 132 0.27 11.49 15.73
C ARG A 132 0.28 10.19 14.91
N GLY A 133 -0.20 10.23 13.67
CA GLY A 133 -0.22 9.08 12.76
C GLY A 133 -1.36 8.11 13.03
N ILE A 134 -1.06 6.82 12.93
CA ILE A 134 -1.97 5.72 13.28
C ILE A 134 -1.27 4.76 14.23
N GLY A 135 -1.98 4.38 15.29
CA GLY A 135 -1.48 3.47 16.32
C GLY A 135 -1.10 2.09 15.78
N ILE A 136 -0.42 1.31 16.61
CA ILE A 136 0.02 -0.04 16.24
C ILE A 136 -1.21 -0.93 16.04
N HIS A 137 -1.36 -1.47 14.85
CA HIS A 137 -2.51 -2.28 14.44
C HIS A 137 -2.11 -3.38 13.46
N ARG A 138 -3.05 -4.28 13.20
CA ARG A 138 -3.06 -5.22 12.08
C ARG A 138 -4.21 -4.85 11.17
N ASP A 139 -4.06 -5.01 9.87
CA ASP A 139 -5.21 -4.89 8.97
C ASP A 139 -6.29 -5.95 9.27
N GLY A 140 -7.52 -5.67 8.86
CA GLY A 140 -8.67 -6.52 9.15
C GLY A 140 -8.54 -7.93 8.55
N ARG A 141 -9.13 -8.92 9.23
CA ARG A 141 -9.17 -10.32 8.77
C ARG A 141 -9.88 -10.52 7.44
N ARG A 142 -10.77 -9.57 7.08
CA ARG A 142 -11.51 -9.59 5.82
C ARG A 142 -10.63 -9.38 4.58
N TYR A 143 -9.44 -8.84 4.76
CA TYR A 143 -8.49 -8.63 3.67
C TYR A 143 -7.67 -9.88 3.44
N HIS A 144 -7.58 -10.29 2.16
CA HIS A 144 -6.95 -11.54 1.78
C HIS A 144 -5.73 -11.33 0.86
N GLY A 145 -4.77 -12.22 1.00
CA GLY A 145 -3.54 -12.26 0.23
C GLY A 145 -2.55 -11.18 0.65
N LEU A 146 -2.77 -9.94 0.23
CA LEU A 146 -1.88 -8.81 0.46
C LEU A 146 -2.62 -7.53 0.84
N VAL A 147 -1.90 -6.69 1.60
CA VAL A 147 -2.14 -5.25 1.69
C VAL A 147 -0.98 -4.53 1.02
N ILE A 148 -1.26 -3.50 0.23
CA ILE A 148 -0.25 -2.69 -0.47
C ILE A 148 -0.34 -1.27 0.07
N ILE A 149 0.78 -0.73 0.56
CA ILE A 149 0.90 0.65 1.02
C ILE A 149 1.87 1.38 0.10
N ILE A 150 1.47 2.56 -0.37
CA ILE A 150 2.28 3.42 -1.24
C ILE A 150 2.32 4.81 -0.66
N THR A 151 3.48 5.26 -0.22
CA THR A 151 3.70 6.64 0.21
C THR A 151 4.05 7.50 -0.99
N LEU A 152 3.26 8.55 -1.22
CA LEU A 152 3.45 9.46 -2.36
C LEU A 152 4.27 10.69 -1.98
N ALA A 153 4.10 11.21 -0.76
CA ALA A 153 4.75 12.44 -0.32
C ALA A 153 4.81 12.54 1.20
N GLY A 154 5.63 13.46 1.68
CA GLY A 154 5.75 13.86 3.08
C GLY A 154 6.94 13.24 3.81
N GLY A 155 7.08 13.60 5.10
CA GLY A 155 8.09 13.08 6.01
C GLY A 155 7.44 12.39 7.21
N SER A 156 7.56 11.07 7.28
CA SER A 156 6.98 10.22 8.31
C SER A 156 7.76 8.93 8.49
N ARG A 157 7.39 8.14 9.48
CA ARG A 157 7.92 6.79 9.66
C ARG A 157 6.80 5.75 9.60
N LEU A 158 6.80 4.92 8.56
CA LEU A 158 6.10 3.64 8.56
C LEU A 158 7.00 2.61 9.25
N ALA A 159 6.48 1.88 10.22
CA ALA A 159 7.26 0.91 10.98
C ALA A 159 6.48 -0.37 11.29
N SER A 160 7.19 -1.49 11.34
CA SER A 160 6.69 -2.77 11.87
C SER A 160 7.02 -2.88 13.35
N CYS A 161 6.21 -3.64 14.09
CA CYS A 161 6.42 -3.93 15.51
C CYS A 161 6.40 -5.44 15.76
N SER A 162 7.10 -5.90 16.79
CA SER A 162 7.03 -7.31 17.23
C SER A 162 5.77 -7.56 18.04
N ASP A 163 5.31 -6.56 18.78
CA ASP A 163 4.10 -6.62 19.59
C ASP A 163 3.37 -5.28 19.68
N ARG A 164 2.24 -5.27 20.33
CA ARG A 164 1.38 -4.09 20.49
C ARG A 164 1.93 -3.06 21.49
N ALA A 165 2.94 -3.40 22.27
CA ALA A 165 3.67 -2.45 23.12
C ALA A 165 4.73 -1.67 22.33
N GLY A 166 4.91 -1.99 21.06
CA GLY A 166 5.88 -1.33 20.17
C GLY A 166 7.30 -1.83 20.30
N ARG A 167 7.50 -2.98 20.94
CA ARG A 167 8.83 -3.61 21.02
C ARG A 167 9.31 -3.99 19.62
N GLY A 168 10.62 -3.99 19.43
CA GLY A 168 11.25 -4.37 18.18
C GLY A 168 10.79 -3.53 16.99
N LYS A 169 10.41 -2.27 17.19
CA LYS A 169 10.00 -1.37 16.11
C LYS A 169 11.12 -1.24 15.07
N ARG A 170 10.80 -1.47 13.81
CA ARG A 170 11.72 -1.34 12.67
C ARG A 170 11.10 -0.49 11.59
N ARG A 171 11.84 0.51 11.11
CA ARG A 171 11.44 1.34 9.98
C ARG A 171 11.31 0.48 8.73
N ILE A 172 10.26 0.73 7.96
CA ILE A 172 10.03 0.17 6.63
C ILE A 172 10.44 1.25 5.63
N ASP A 173 11.16 0.87 4.57
CA ASP A 173 11.53 1.80 3.51
C ASP A 173 10.32 2.01 2.58
N ASP A 174 9.57 3.08 2.85
CA ASP A 174 8.38 3.47 2.11
C ASP A 174 8.56 4.80 1.36
N ARG A 175 9.80 5.16 1.03
CA ARG A 175 10.08 6.38 0.24
C ARG A 175 9.27 6.40 -1.05
N PRO A 176 8.86 7.59 -1.54
CA PRO A 176 8.18 7.72 -2.82
C PRO A 176 8.90 6.96 -3.94
N GLY A 177 8.14 6.26 -4.79
CA GLY A 177 8.67 5.34 -5.79
C GLY A 177 8.69 3.87 -5.38
N ARG A 178 8.54 3.58 -4.09
CA ARG A 178 8.46 2.21 -3.57
C ARG A 178 7.02 1.82 -3.25
N ILE A 179 6.74 0.53 -3.33
CA ILE A 179 5.54 -0.06 -2.75
C ILE A 179 5.94 -0.98 -1.59
N VAL A 180 5.11 -0.99 -0.57
CA VAL A 180 5.25 -1.87 0.59
C VAL A 180 4.18 -2.93 0.51
N LEU A 181 4.58 -4.20 0.52
CA LEU A 181 3.69 -5.35 0.54
C LEU A 181 3.66 -5.93 1.96
N LEU A 182 2.47 -6.11 2.49
CA LEU A 182 2.21 -6.79 3.76
C LEU A 182 1.40 -8.04 3.47
N THR A 183 1.75 -9.15 4.12
CA THR A 183 0.91 -10.36 4.07
C THR A 183 -0.44 -10.11 4.74
N ALA A 184 -1.46 -10.80 4.25
CA ALA A 184 -2.81 -10.78 4.79
C ALA A 184 -3.37 -12.21 4.88
N THR A 185 -4.58 -12.37 5.41
CA THR A 185 -5.25 -13.68 5.53
C THR A 185 -5.18 -14.45 4.22
N GLY A 186 -4.80 -15.71 4.27
CA GLY A 186 -4.71 -16.59 3.10
C GLY A 186 -3.41 -16.49 2.29
N PHE A 187 -2.46 -15.61 2.66
CA PHE A 187 -1.15 -15.60 2.04
C PHE A 187 -0.41 -16.94 2.30
N ASP A 188 0.01 -17.62 1.24
CA ASP A 188 0.64 -18.96 1.31
C ASP A 188 -0.19 -19.96 2.13
N GLY A 189 -1.53 -19.89 2.00
CA GLY A 189 -2.48 -20.72 2.72
C GLY A 189 -2.61 -20.46 4.22
N ARG A 190 -1.96 -19.41 4.75
CA ARG A 190 -1.94 -19.08 6.18
C ARG A 190 -3.09 -18.18 6.56
N ASP A 191 -3.75 -18.47 7.68
CA ASP A 191 -4.86 -17.68 8.22
C ASP A 191 -4.70 -17.32 9.72
N ASP A 192 -3.59 -17.73 10.34
CA ASP A 192 -3.24 -17.38 11.71
C ASP A 192 -3.01 -15.87 11.88
N GLU A 193 -3.06 -15.38 13.12
CA GLU A 193 -2.92 -13.94 13.38
C GLU A 193 -1.59 -13.36 12.91
N SER A 194 -0.52 -14.17 12.93
CA SER A 194 0.82 -13.71 12.58
C SER A 194 1.00 -13.38 11.10
N VAL A 195 0.12 -13.91 10.21
CA VAL A 195 0.13 -13.58 8.79
C VAL A 195 -0.20 -12.10 8.54
N ARG A 196 -0.83 -11.42 9.49
CA ARG A 196 -1.16 -9.99 9.42
C ARG A 196 -0.17 -9.18 10.27
N PRO A 197 0.83 -8.50 9.68
CA PRO A 197 1.88 -7.81 10.42
C PRO A 197 1.36 -6.66 11.26
N LEU A 198 1.94 -6.48 12.46
CA LEU A 198 1.77 -5.26 13.24
C LEU A 198 2.57 -4.12 12.63
N HIS A 199 1.90 -3.01 12.37
CA HIS A 199 2.52 -1.82 11.81
C HIS A 199 1.88 -0.53 12.32
N THR A 200 2.55 0.60 12.10
CA THR A 200 2.16 1.92 12.58
C THR A 200 2.77 2.99 11.69
N VAL A 201 2.13 4.17 11.65
CA VAL A 201 2.74 5.39 11.12
C VAL A 201 2.89 6.37 12.28
N ASP A 202 4.11 6.87 12.48
CA ASP A 202 4.43 7.90 13.47
C ASP A 202 5.49 8.89 12.93
N GLN A 203 5.94 9.79 13.77
CA GLN A 203 6.93 10.83 13.40
C GLN A 203 6.56 11.54 12.10
N VAL A 204 5.32 12.00 12.00
CA VAL A 204 4.81 12.72 10.83
C VAL A 204 5.26 14.18 10.95
N THR A 205 6.47 14.49 10.47
CA THR A 205 7.09 15.82 10.59
C THR A 205 6.65 16.76 9.48
N GLU A 206 6.56 16.26 8.26
CA GLU A 206 6.25 17.04 7.04
C GLU A 206 4.95 16.57 6.38
N GLY A 207 4.04 16.00 7.17
CA GLY A 207 2.84 15.36 6.64
C GLY A 207 3.11 14.00 5.99
N ARG A 208 2.06 13.39 5.46
CA ARG A 208 2.13 12.14 4.69
C ARG A 208 0.92 12.05 3.77
N LEU A 209 1.15 11.69 2.53
CA LEU A 209 0.11 11.29 1.59
C LEU A 209 0.38 9.84 1.18
N SER A 210 -0.59 8.95 1.38
CA SER A 210 -0.41 7.53 1.07
C SER A 210 -1.67 6.88 0.52
N LEU A 211 -1.46 5.83 -0.28
CA LEU A 211 -2.49 4.96 -0.83
C LEU A 211 -2.45 3.62 -0.11
N GLY A 212 -3.61 3.01 0.10
CA GLY A 212 -3.75 1.65 0.60
C GLY A 212 -4.67 0.85 -0.31
N PHE A 213 -4.16 -0.25 -0.86
CA PHE A 213 -4.94 -1.20 -1.66
C PHE A 213 -5.05 -2.54 -0.94
N ARG A 214 -6.24 -3.13 -0.98
CA ARG A 214 -6.55 -4.40 -0.33
C ARG A 214 -7.51 -5.21 -1.19
N TYR A 215 -7.55 -6.49 -0.93
CA TYR A 215 -8.53 -7.40 -1.50
C TYR A 215 -9.47 -7.92 -0.42
N GLU A 216 -10.75 -7.62 -0.56
CA GLU A 216 -11.82 -8.19 0.26
C GLU A 216 -12.66 -9.12 -0.64
N PRO A 217 -12.59 -10.45 -0.45
CA PRO A 217 -13.43 -11.38 -1.19
C PRO A 217 -14.90 -11.07 -0.89
N LYS A 218 -15.76 -11.10 -1.91
CA LYS A 218 -17.21 -11.00 -1.68
C LYS A 218 -17.62 -12.21 -0.85
N ALA A 219 -18.46 -11.99 0.16
CA ALA A 219 -19.15 -13.07 0.85
C ALA A 219 -19.94 -13.87 -0.19
N THR A 220 -19.68 -15.16 -0.28
CA THR A 220 -20.46 -16.12 -1.09
C THR A 220 -21.79 -16.39 -0.41
#